data_ccb4e12b0801a94b4cf817c2f47f25dc
#
_entry.id   ccb4e12b0801a94b4cf817c2f47f25dc
#
_cell.length_a   1.000
_cell.length_b   1.000
_cell.length_c   1.000
_cell.angle_alpha   90.00
_cell.angle_beta   90.00
_cell.angle_gamma   90.00
#
_symmetry.space_group_name_H-M   'P 1'
#
loop_
_entity.id
_entity.type
_entity.pdbx_description
1 polymer ?
#
loop_
_entity_poly.entity_id
_entity_poly.type
_entity_poly.pdbx_seq_one_letter_code
_entity_poly.pdbx_strand_id
1 'polypeptide(L)' 'MLLSLLLAADGVAKLGGALGAGLAAIGAGIG' A
#
# COMPACT_ATOMS: atom_id res chain seq x y z
N MET A 1 13.10 -7.28 -17.91
CA MET A 1 12.08 -8.18 -17.36
C MET A 1 12.16 -8.27 -15.85
N LEU A 2 13.36 -8.53 -15.29
CA LEU A 2 13.48 -8.50 -13.82
C LEU A 2 13.20 -7.10 -13.25
N LEU A 3 13.70 -6.07 -13.92
CA LEU A 3 13.46 -4.69 -13.49
C LEU A 3 11.97 -4.35 -13.48
N SER A 4 11.24 -4.76 -14.52
CA SER A 4 9.80 -4.51 -14.58
C SER A 4 9.04 -5.25 -13.49
N LEU A 5 9.48 -6.43 -13.12
CA LEU A 5 8.90 -7.18 -12.02
C LEU A 5 9.14 -6.48 -10.68
N LEU A 6 10.35 -5.97 -10.48
CA LEU A 6 10.68 -5.21 -9.27
C LEU A 6 9.85 -3.93 -9.17
N LEU A 7 9.64 -3.24 -10.29
CA LEU A 7 8.83 -2.04 -10.31
C LEU A 7 7.36 -2.35 -10.00
N ALA A 8 6.85 -3.45 -10.53
CA ALA A 8 5.49 -3.88 -10.24
C ALA A 8 5.31 -4.21 -8.74
N ALA A 9 6.28 -4.90 -8.16
CA ALA A 9 6.26 -5.23 -6.73
C ALA A 9 6.30 -3.96 -5.87
N ASP A 10 7.12 -2.99 -6.26
CA ASP A 10 7.19 -1.71 -5.55
C ASP A 10 5.85 -0.96 -5.62
N GLY A 11 5.20 -0.96 -6.79
CA GLY A 11 3.90 -0.34 -6.96
C GLY A 11 2.83 -0.99 -6.09
N VAL A 12 2.79 -2.31 -6.05
CA VAL A 12 1.84 -3.04 -5.21
C VAL A 12 2.09 -2.75 -3.72
N ALA A 13 3.35 -2.70 -3.31
CA ALA A 13 3.71 -2.37 -1.93
C ALA A 13 3.22 -0.97 -1.55
N LYS A 14 3.39 0.01 -2.44
CA LYS A 14 2.91 1.37 -2.21
C LYS A 14 1.40 1.44 -2.11
N LEU A 15 0.70 0.72 -2.98
CA LEU A 15 -0.76 0.65 -2.95
C LEU A 15 -1.23 0.06 -1.61
N GLY A 16 -0.61 -1.02 -1.17
CA GLY A 16 -0.93 -1.64 0.11
C GLY A 16 -0.69 -0.69 1.29
N GLY A 17 0.39 0.08 1.25
CA GLY A 17 0.68 1.10 2.24
C GLY A 17 -0.38 2.19 2.29
N ALA A 18 -0.82 2.69 1.13
CA ALA A 18 -1.85 3.72 1.06
C ALA A 18 -3.21 3.22 1.57
N LEU A 19 -3.61 2.02 1.14
CA LEU A 19 -4.85 1.40 1.62
C LEU A 19 -4.80 1.12 3.11
N GLY A 20 -3.69 0.58 3.60
CA GLY A 20 -3.51 0.30 5.02
C GLY A 20 -3.57 1.56 5.88
N ALA A 21 -2.90 2.61 5.44
CA ALA A 21 -2.93 3.91 6.13
C ALA A 21 -4.35 4.50 6.17
N GLY A 22 -5.09 4.40 5.06
CA GLY A 22 -6.47 4.86 5.01
C GLY A 22 -7.38 4.08 5.94
N LEU A 23 -7.26 2.76 5.97
CA LEU A 23 -8.04 1.91 6.88
C LEU A 23 -7.67 2.17 8.33
N ALA A 24 -6.39 2.36 8.62
CA ALA A 24 -5.92 2.70 9.97
C ALA A 24 -6.52 4.02 10.44
N ALA A 25 -6.59 5.02 9.56
CA ALA A 25 -7.19 6.31 9.89
C ALA A 25 -8.67 6.17 10.23
N ILE A 26 -9.40 5.37 9.48
CA ILE A 26 -10.82 5.08 9.76
C ILE A 26 -10.95 4.38 11.12
N GLY A 27 -10.13 3.36 11.35
CA GLY A 27 -10.14 2.63 12.62
C GLY A 27 -9.85 3.53 13.82
N ALA A 28 -8.85 4.40 13.70
CA ALA A 28 -8.52 5.36 14.75
C ALA A 28 -9.64 6.38 14.97
N GLY A 29 -10.30 6.79 13.89
CA GLY A 29 -11.42 7.73 13.98
C GLY A 29 -12.63 7.15 14.69
N ILE A 30 -12.87 5.86 14.56
CA ILE A 30 -13.97 5.18 15.26
C ILE A 30 -13.61 4.96 16.74
N GLY A 31 -12.36 4.58 16.98
CA GLY A 31 -11.88 4.29 18.32
C GLY A 31 -11.64 5.49 19.15
#